data_2d7db6cec2cd95911dc49a96eee171ae
#
_entry.id   2d7db6cec2cd95911dc49a96eee171ae
#
_cell.length_a   1.000
_cell.length_b   1.000
_cell.length_c   1.000
_cell.angle_alpha   90.00
_cell.angle_beta   90.00
_cell.angle_gamma   90.00
#
_symmetry.space_group_name_H-M   'P 1'
#
loop_
_entity.id
_entity.type
_entity.pdbx_description
1 polymer ?
#
loop_
_entity_poly.entity_id
_entity_poly.type
_entity_poly.pdbx_seq_one_letter_code
_entity_poly.pdbx_strand_id
1 'polypeptide(L)'
;MIPVLVMGRSGSGKTYSLKNFKASDVGVISVEKGRLPFKSGIQVAKIPKNFGEAEDQKGMDYASLYRAKYAWIYNVIKSGKFKSYVIDDSQYLLANELFDRSAEKGYDKFTQMAANFRGLIHAINEAGDDDKIVYFLHHTETDTDGREKVKTIGKMLDEKNR
;
A
#
# COMPACT_ATOMS: atom_id res chain seq x y z
N MET A 1 -11.78 -11.34 -2.07
CA MET A 1 -11.73 -9.90 -2.44
C MET A 1 -10.88 -9.76 -3.69
N ILE A 2 -11.18 -8.76 -4.53
CA ILE A 2 -10.47 -8.58 -5.82
C ILE A 2 -9.46 -7.44 -5.68
N PRO A 3 -8.15 -7.71 -5.69
CA PRO A 3 -7.14 -6.66 -5.73
C PRO A 3 -7.06 -6.07 -7.14
N VAL A 4 -7.14 -4.74 -7.26
CA VAL A 4 -7.09 -4.00 -8.52
C VAL A 4 -5.99 -2.96 -8.46
N LEU A 5 -5.03 -3.02 -9.38
CA LEU A 5 -3.97 -2.04 -9.49
C LEU A 5 -4.38 -0.91 -10.43
N VAL A 6 -4.42 0.32 -9.92
CA VAL A 6 -4.67 1.55 -10.70
C VAL A 6 -3.37 2.30 -10.82
N MET A 7 -2.79 2.27 -12.01
CA MET A 7 -1.50 2.91 -12.31
C MET A 7 -1.65 4.28 -12.94
N GLY A 8 -0.69 5.15 -12.68
CA GLY A 8 -0.60 6.44 -13.37
C GLY A 8 0.45 7.35 -12.74
N ARG A 9 0.90 8.34 -13.51
CA ARG A 9 1.88 9.33 -13.04
C ARG A 9 1.38 10.12 -11.83
N SER A 10 2.30 10.70 -11.09
CA SER A 10 1.93 11.69 -10.05
C SER A 10 1.12 12.81 -10.68
N GLY A 11 0.06 13.24 -9.99
CA GLY A 11 -0.83 14.30 -10.51
C GLY A 11 -1.82 13.86 -11.58
N SER A 12 -1.87 12.58 -11.99
CA SER A 12 -2.81 12.08 -13.02
C SER A 12 -4.28 12.01 -12.57
N GLY A 13 -4.58 12.37 -11.31
CA GLY A 13 -5.94 12.39 -10.81
C GLY A 13 -6.40 11.10 -10.14
N LYS A 14 -5.52 10.10 -9.90
CA LYS A 14 -5.89 8.83 -9.25
C LYS A 14 -6.68 9.04 -7.95
N THR A 15 -6.09 9.76 -6.99
CA THR A 15 -6.77 10.06 -5.72
C THR A 15 -7.98 10.96 -5.91
N TYR A 16 -7.95 11.89 -6.89
CA TYR A 16 -9.08 12.77 -7.17
C TYR A 16 -10.30 12.01 -7.72
N SER A 17 -10.10 10.92 -8.46
CA SER A 17 -11.18 10.07 -9.00
C SER A 17 -12.06 9.46 -7.90
N LEU A 18 -11.54 9.33 -6.67
CA LEU A 18 -12.30 8.85 -5.51
C LEU A 18 -13.50 9.76 -5.17
N LYS A 19 -13.52 11.00 -5.65
CA LYS A 19 -14.66 11.92 -5.53
C LYS A 19 -15.97 11.32 -6.05
N ASN A 20 -15.88 10.38 -6.99
CA ASN A 20 -17.06 9.74 -7.61
C ASN A 20 -17.64 8.59 -6.79
N PHE A 21 -16.95 8.15 -5.73
CA PHE A 21 -17.49 7.13 -4.83
C PHE A 21 -18.47 7.71 -3.83
N LYS A 22 -19.47 6.92 -3.46
CA LYS A 22 -20.32 7.23 -2.29
C LYS A 22 -19.49 7.01 -1.02
N ALA A 23 -19.51 7.97 -0.12
CA ALA A 23 -18.72 7.90 1.13
C ALA A 23 -19.07 6.69 2.00
N SER A 24 -20.30 6.16 1.91
CA SER A 24 -20.73 4.96 2.61
C SER A 24 -20.14 3.67 2.05
N ASP A 25 -19.67 3.68 0.81
CA ASP A 25 -19.30 2.48 0.07
C ASP A 25 -17.78 2.26 0.00
N VAL A 26 -16.98 3.28 0.35
CA VAL A 26 -15.51 3.22 0.23
C VAL A 26 -14.80 3.67 1.49
N GLY A 27 -13.78 2.90 1.90
CA GLY A 27 -12.80 3.29 2.91
C GLY A 27 -11.44 3.51 2.25
N VAL A 28 -10.74 4.57 2.64
CA VAL A 28 -9.41 4.88 2.13
C VAL A 28 -8.36 4.65 3.20
N ILE A 29 -7.31 3.94 2.86
CA ILE A 29 -6.10 3.80 3.66
C ILE A 29 -5.04 4.67 2.98
N SER A 30 -4.69 5.78 3.62
CA SER A 30 -3.66 6.68 3.08
C SER A 30 -2.30 6.32 3.66
N VAL A 31 -1.36 6.02 2.76
CA VAL A 31 0.02 5.70 3.16
C VAL A 31 0.76 6.95 3.60
N GLU A 32 0.57 8.08 2.89
CA GLU A 32 1.33 9.31 3.10
C GLU A 32 0.52 10.44 3.76
N LYS A 33 -0.47 10.95 3.04
CA LYS A 33 -1.05 12.27 3.34
C LYS A 33 -2.08 12.27 4.47
N GLY A 34 -2.80 11.16 4.67
CA GLY A 34 -3.88 11.06 5.66
C GLY A 34 -5.10 11.93 5.35
N ARG A 35 -5.19 12.51 4.15
CA ARG A 35 -6.32 13.34 3.70
C ARG A 35 -6.50 13.28 2.19
N LEU A 36 -7.74 13.45 1.74
CA LEU A 36 -8.06 13.56 0.31
C LEU A 36 -7.86 15.00 -0.20
N PRO A 37 -7.60 15.18 -1.51
CA PRO A 37 -7.42 16.51 -2.12
C PRO A 37 -8.73 17.26 -2.36
N PHE A 38 -9.84 16.76 -1.84
CA PHE A 38 -11.19 17.34 -1.96
C PHE A 38 -11.98 17.12 -0.67
N LYS A 39 -13.02 17.94 -0.46
CA LYS A 39 -13.96 17.75 0.66
C LYS A 39 -14.87 16.56 0.37
N SER A 40 -14.95 15.62 1.30
CA SER A 40 -15.82 14.45 1.20
C SER A 40 -16.15 13.89 2.59
N GLY A 41 -17.19 13.05 2.66
CA GLY A 41 -17.49 12.22 3.83
C GLY A 41 -16.76 10.89 3.85
N ILE A 42 -15.88 10.62 2.89
CA ILE A 42 -15.11 9.36 2.81
C ILE A 42 -14.20 9.23 4.03
N GLN A 43 -14.27 8.08 4.70
CA GLN A 43 -13.40 7.79 5.83
C GLN A 43 -11.98 7.48 5.35
N VAL A 44 -11.01 8.19 5.92
CA VAL A 44 -9.59 8.00 5.62
C VAL A 44 -8.89 7.50 6.87
N ALA A 45 -8.37 6.28 6.82
CA ALA A 45 -7.49 5.73 7.83
C ALA A 45 -6.04 6.02 7.43
N LYS A 46 -5.28 6.62 8.33
CA LYS A 46 -3.84 6.78 8.17
C LYS A 46 -3.13 5.63 8.85
N ILE A 47 -2.12 5.06 8.19
CA ILE A 47 -1.30 4.01 8.79
C ILE A 47 -0.64 4.57 10.05
N PRO A 48 -0.80 3.92 11.21
CA PRO A 48 -0.15 4.35 12.43
C PRO A 48 1.37 4.42 12.26
N LYS A 49 2.00 5.43 12.85
CA LYS A 49 3.46 5.50 12.88
C LYS A 49 4.04 4.42 13.78
N ASN A 50 3.28 4.09 14.81
CA ASN A 50 3.68 3.22 15.90
C ASN A 50 2.67 2.09 16.05
N PHE A 51 3.15 0.87 16.28
CA PHE A 51 2.37 -0.34 16.54
C PHE A 51 2.83 -0.93 17.88
N GLY A 52 2.05 -0.75 18.93
CA GLY A 52 2.36 -1.16 20.29
C GLY A 52 2.48 0.02 21.26
N GLU A 53 2.68 -0.27 22.53
CA GLU A 53 2.94 0.76 23.53
C GLU A 53 4.34 1.36 23.35
N ALA A 54 4.54 2.61 23.77
CA ALA A 54 5.78 3.36 23.50
C ALA A 54 7.07 2.68 24.02
N GLU A 55 6.95 1.79 25.02
CA GLU A 55 8.06 1.01 25.54
C GLU A 55 8.44 -0.19 24.68
N ASP A 56 7.44 -0.81 23.99
CA ASP A 56 7.67 -1.96 23.11
C ASP A 56 8.39 -1.58 21.81
N GLN A 57 8.39 -0.30 21.47
CA GLN A 57 8.98 0.19 20.20
C GLN A 57 10.46 0.50 20.30
N LYS A 58 11.00 0.71 21.49
CA LYS A 58 12.45 0.97 21.67
C LYS A 58 13.34 -0.19 21.24
N GLY A 59 12.76 -1.38 21.01
CA GLY A 59 13.47 -2.58 20.59
C GLY A 59 12.96 -3.24 19.32
N MET A 60 11.89 -2.73 18.69
CA MET A 60 11.34 -3.34 17.48
C MET A 60 12.19 -2.99 16.27
N ASP A 61 12.72 -4.01 15.57
CA ASP A 61 13.41 -3.82 14.32
C ASP A 61 12.43 -3.36 13.21
N TYR A 62 12.96 -2.69 12.20
CA TYR A 62 12.14 -2.20 11.09
C TYR A 62 11.42 -3.31 10.32
N ALA A 63 12.00 -4.49 10.20
CA ALA A 63 11.37 -5.62 9.53
C ALA A 63 10.07 -6.04 10.25
N SER A 64 10.09 -6.09 11.58
CA SER A 64 8.90 -6.38 12.41
C SER A 64 7.88 -5.25 12.34
N LEU A 65 8.32 -3.99 12.37
CA LEU A 65 7.46 -2.82 12.22
C LEU A 65 6.70 -2.85 10.89
N TYR A 66 7.39 -3.17 9.79
CA TYR A 66 6.74 -3.20 8.48
C TYR A 66 5.79 -4.38 8.33
N ARG A 67 6.12 -5.56 8.86
CA ARG A 67 5.15 -6.67 8.95
C ARG A 67 3.88 -6.25 9.70
N ALA A 68 4.01 -5.52 10.81
CA ALA A 68 2.87 -5.01 11.56
C ALA A 68 2.04 -3.99 10.76
N LYS A 69 2.69 -3.10 9.98
CA LYS A 69 1.99 -2.15 9.07
C LYS A 69 1.16 -2.90 8.02
N TYR A 70 1.73 -3.89 7.35
CA TYR A 70 1.01 -4.70 6.35
C TYR A 70 -0.15 -5.49 6.98
N ALA A 71 0.06 -6.08 8.15
CA ALA A 71 -1.00 -6.78 8.89
C ALA A 71 -2.13 -5.82 9.31
N TRP A 72 -1.81 -4.61 9.74
CA TRP A 72 -2.80 -3.59 10.07
C TRP A 72 -3.65 -3.21 8.85
N ILE A 73 -3.02 -2.97 7.69
CA ILE A 73 -3.73 -2.67 6.44
C ILE A 73 -4.72 -3.80 6.14
N TYR A 74 -4.26 -5.04 6.17
CA TYR A 74 -5.11 -6.21 5.93
C TYR A 74 -6.28 -6.29 6.91
N ASN A 75 -6.04 -6.06 8.21
CA ASN A 75 -7.09 -6.09 9.23
C ASN A 75 -8.14 -5.00 9.03
N VAL A 76 -7.74 -3.80 8.62
CA VAL A 76 -8.67 -2.72 8.26
C VAL A 76 -9.57 -3.14 7.10
N ILE A 77 -9.00 -3.74 6.07
CA ILE A 77 -9.75 -4.23 4.90
C ILE A 77 -10.68 -5.38 5.30
N LYS A 78 -10.15 -6.34 6.08
CA LYS A 78 -10.91 -7.50 6.55
C LYS A 78 -12.06 -7.13 7.50
N SER A 79 -11.99 -5.98 8.17
CA SER A 79 -13.10 -5.49 9.03
C SER A 79 -14.46 -5.42 8.30
N GLY A 80 -14.42 -5.41 6.98
CA GLY A 80 -15.58 -5.55 6.13
C GLY A 80 -16.55 -4.37 6.11
N LYS A 81 -16.15 -3.23 6.66
CA LYS A 81 -17.01 -2.07 6.89
C LYS A 81 -17.53 -1.42 5.60
N PHE A 82 -16.75 -1.52 4.50
CA PHE A 82 -17.07 -0.90 3.22
C PHE A 82 -17.14 -1.96 2.11
N LYS A 83 -17.83 -1.62 1.02
CA LYS A 83 -17.89 -2.44 -0.21
C LYS A 83 -16.56 -2.41 -0.98
N SER A 84 -15.82 -1.30 -0.85
CA SER A 84 -14.53 -1.14 -1.50
C SER A 84 -13.54 -0.50 -0.55
N TYR A 85 -12.27 -0.82 -0.74
CA TYR A 85 -11.15 -0.18 -0.07
C TYR A 85 -10.17 0.37 -1.08
N VAL A 86 -9.49 1.44 -0.71
CA VAL A 86 -8.45 2.06 -1.52
C VAL A 86 -7.19 2.21 -0.67
N ILE A 87 -6.08 1.68 -1.15
CA ILE A 87 -4.76 1.95 -0.60
C ILE A 87 -4.15 3.05 -1.46
N ASP A 88 -4.21 4.28 -0.95
CA ASP A 88 -3.75 5.47 -1.68
C ASP A 88 -2.25 5.66 -1.52
N ASP A 89 -1.58 5.94 -2.63
CA ASP A 89 -0.14 6.11 -2.72
C ASP A 89 0.64 4.83 -2.30
N SER A 90 0.16 3.66 -2.73
CA SER A 90 0.65 2.34 -2.28
C SER A 90 2.14 2.06 -2.54
N GLN A 91 2.79 2.73 -3.50
CA GLN A 91 4.24 2.62 -3.73
C GLN A 91 5.07 3.10 -2.54
N TYR A 92 4.52 4.00 -1.71
CA TYR A 92 5.25 4.48 -0.53
C TYR A 92 5.34 3.44 0.59
N LEU A 93 4.57 2.36 0.55
CA LEU A 93 4.80 1.22 1.43
C LEU A 93 6.20 0.66 1.23
N LEU A 94 6.61 0.49 -0.03
CA LEU A 94 7.95 0.00 -0.39
C LEU A 94 9.01 1.09 -0.21
N ALA A 95 8.73 2.33 -0.63
CA ALA A 95 9.69 3.42 -0.56
C ALA A 95 10.08 3.76 0.88
N ASN A 96 9.10 3.87 1.77
CA ASN A 96 9.34 4.17 3.18
C ASN A 96 10.09 3.02 3.88
N GLU A 97 9.71 1.75 3.59
CA GLU A 97 10.43 0.60 4.13
C GLU A 97 11.90 0.62 3.68
N LEU A 98 12.18 0.94 2.42
CA LEU A 98 13.55 1.04 1.93
C LEU A 98 14.35 2.11 2.67
N PHE A 99 13.77 3.31 2.85
CA PHE A 99 14.44 4.41 3.54
C PHE A 99 14.70 4.08 5.01
N ASP A 100 13.72 3.55 5.73
CA ASP A 100 13.84 3.20 7.13
C ASP A 100 14.87 2.08 7.36
N ARG A 101 14.97 1.15 6.40
CA ARG A 101 15.91 0.02 6.43
C ARG A 101 17.23 0.28 5.69
N SER A 102 17.51 1.53 5.33
CA SER A 102 18.70 1.89 4.53
C SER A 102 20.03 1.51 5.20
N ALA A 103 20.10 1.55 6.53
CA ALA A 103 21.27 1.15 7.30
C ALA A 103 21.50 -0.36 7.37
N GLU A 104 20.51 -1.18 7.06
CA GLU A 104 20.65 -2.65 7.04
C GLU A 104 21.53 -3.07 5.85
N LYS A 105 22.57 -3.88 6.15
CA LYS A 105 23.47 -4.43 5.14
C LYS A 105 22.85 -5.68 4.48
N GLY A 106 23.29 -5.98 3.26
CA GLY A 106 22.86 -7.18 2.53
C GLY A 106 21.59 -7.00 1.69
N TYR A 107 21.24 -8.07 0.97
CA TYR A 107 20.13 -8.07 0.01
C TYR A 107 18.82 -8.63 0.59
N ASP A 108 18.86 -9.28 1.73
CA ASP A 108 17.70 -9.97 2.34
C ASP A 108 16.54 -9.02 2.60
N LYS A 109 16.81 -7.76 2.94
CA LYS A 109 15.78 -6.75 3.12
C LYS A 109 14.91 -6.55 1.88
N PHE A 110 15.49 -6.57 0.68
CA PHE A 110 14.73 -6.40 -0.57
C PHE A 110 13.79 -7.59 -0.81
N THR A 111 14.26 -8.79 -0.49
CA THR A 111 13.43 -10.00 -0.55
C THR A 111 12.27 -9.94 0.44
N GLN A 112 12.52 -9.49 1.67
CA GLN A 112 11.50 -9.32 2.69
C GLN A 112 10.48 -8.24 2.32
N MET A 113 10.94 -7.09 1.81
CA MET A 113 10.07 -6.02 1.34
C MET A 113 9.13 -6.49 0.23
N ALA A 114 9.69 -7.19 -0.77
CA ALA A 114 8.91 -7.77 -1.86
C ALA A 114 7.91 -8.82 -1.35
N ALA A 115 8.33 -9.67 -0.41
CA ALA A 115 7.47 -10.68 0.20
C ALA A 115 6.32 -10.06 1.02
N ASN A 116 6.57 -8.99 1.77
CA ASN A 116 5.55 -8.27 2.53
C ASN A 116 4.47 -7.67 1.59
N PHE A 117 4.90 -6.97 0.55
CA PHE A 117 3.97 -6.34 -0.39
C PHE A 117 3.16 -7.39 -1.17
N ARG A 118 3.83 -8.42 -1.71
CA ARG A 118 3.17 -9.56 -2.37
C ARG A 118 2.24 -10.29 -1.41
N GLY A 119 2.66 -10.47 -0.16
CA GLY A 119 1.88 -11.13 0.89
C GLY A 119 0.56 -10.42 1.17
N LEU A 120 0.55 -9.07 1.19
CA LEU A 120 -0.68 -8.29 1.34
C LEU A 120 -1.64 -8.54 0.17
N ILE A 121 -1.14 -8.47 -1.08
CA ILE A 121 -1.96 -8.71 -2.28
C ILE A 121 -2.55 -10.13 -2.25
N HIS A 122 -1.71 -11.12 -1.91
CA HIS A 122 -2.14 -12.51 -1.82
C HIS A 122 -3.19 -12.72 -0.72
N ALA A 123 -2.97 -12.18 0.47
CA ALA A 123 -3.94 -12.28 1.57
C ALA A 123 -5.29 -11.64 1.22
N ILE A 124 -5.30 -10.53 0.49
CA ILE A 124 -6.53 -9.90 -0.01
C ILE A 124 -7.24 -10.83 -1.01
N ASN A 125 -6.49 -11.41 -1.95
CA ASN A 125 -7.06 -12.32 -2.94
C ASN A 125 -7.66 -13.57 -2.31
N GLU A 126 -7.00 -14.15 -1.31
CA GLU A 126 -7.45 -15.35 -0.60
C GLU A 126 -8.55 -15.10 0.46
N ALA A 127 -8.94 -13.86 0.69
CA ALA A 127 -9.90 -13.51 1.74
C ALA A 127 -11.35 -13.97 1.47
N GLY A 128 -11.66 -14.49 0.29
CA GLY A 128 -12.92 -15.18 -0.02
C GLY A 128 -14.18 -14.32 -0.09
N ASP A 129 -14.05 -12.99 -0.21
CA ASP A 129 -15.17 -12.03 -0.34
C ASP A 129 -15.09 -11.38 -1.73
N ASP A 130 -15.63 -12.08 -2.73
CA ASP A 130 -15.45 -11.71 -4.15
C ASP A 130 -16.29 -10.50 -4.57
N ASP A 131 -17.21 -10.04 -3.72
CA ASP A 131 -17.99 -8.82 -3.97
C ASP A 131 -17.24 -7.54 -3.58
N LYS A 132 -16.08 -7.66 -2.89
CA LYS A 132 -15.28 -6.53 -2.46
C LYS A 132 -14.07 -6.30 -3.35
N ILE A 133 -13.84 -5.03 -3.67
CA ILE A 133 -12.68 -4.60 -4.46
C ILE A 133 -11.72 -3.81 -3.59
N VAL A 134 -10.44 -4.10 -3.71
CA VAL A 134 -9.35 -3.36 -3.06
C VAL A 134 -8.47 -2.72 -4.12
N TYR A 135 -8.59 -1.41 -4.26
CA TYR A 135 -7.81 -0.62 -5.21
C TYR A 135 -6.45 -0.22 -4.62
N PHE A 136 -5.39 -0.50 -5.34
CA PHE A 136 -4.05 0.01 -5.07
C PHE A 136 -3.80 1.17 -6.03
N LEU A 137 -3.83 2.42 -5.54
CA LEU A 137 -3.42 3.57 -6.36
C LEU A 137 -1.90 3.66 -6.31
N HIS A 138 -1.27 3.44 -7.44
CA HIS A 138 0.18 3.25 -7.54
C HIS A 138 0.77 4.18 -8.60
N HIS A 139 1.97 4.69 -8.35
CA HIS A 139 2.66 5.52 -9.34
C HIS A 139 3.35 4.64 -10.39
N THR A 140 3.40 5.19 -11.61
CA THR A 140 4.26 4.66 -12.67
C THR A 140 5.60 5.35 -12.68
N GLU A 141 6.59 4.69 -13.26
CA GLU A 141 7.85 5.26 -13.70
C GLU A 141 8.06 4.95 -15.18
N THR A 142 8.88 5.77 -15.84
CA THR A 142 9.23 5.55 -17.25
C THR A 142 10.55 4.78 -17.29
N ASP A 143 10.59 3.70 -18.04
CA ASP A 143 11.80 2.94 -18.25
C ASP A 143 12.72 3.61 -19.31
N THR A 144 13.89 3.01 -19.55
CA THR A 144 14.88 3.52 -20.53
C THR A 144 14.36 3.53 -21.97
N ASP A 145 13.34 2.72 -22.26
CA ASP A 145 12.72 2.63 -23.60
C ASP A 145 11.51 3.57 -23.74
N GLY A 146 11.24 4.42 -22.73
CA GLY A 146 10.13 5.36 -22.72
C GLY A 146 8.78 4.73 -22.35
N ARG A 147 8.75 3.47 -21.91
CA ARG A 147 7.51 2.77 -21.54
C ARG A 147 7.16 3.04 -20.08
N GLU A 148 5.88 3.19 -19.81
CA GLU A 148 5.41 3.27 -18.42
C GLU A 148 5.33 1.87 -17.79
N LYS A 149 5.90 1.74 -16.62
CA LYS A 149 5.83 0.54 -15.79
C LYS A 149 5.45 0.87 -14.36
N VAL A 150 5.04 -0.14 -13.61
CA VAL A 150 4.79 -0.01 -12.17
C VAL A 150 6.06 0.44 -11.48
N LYS A 151 5.95 1.49 -10.65
CA LYS A 151 7.07 1.95 -9.83
C LYS A 151 7.31 0.98 -8.69
N THR A 152 8.34 0.16 -8.82
CA THR A 152 8.71 -0.84 -7.80
C THR A 152 10.09 -0.53 -7.24
N ILE A 153 10.39 -1.14 -6.09
CA ILE A 153 11.72 -1.07 -5.47
C ILE A 153 12.33 -2.46 -5.52
N GLY A 154 13.47 -2.55 -6.20
CA GLY A 154 14.21 -3.80 -6.37
C GLY A 154 13.70 -4.67 -7.52
N LYS A 155 14.59 -5.50 -8.04
CA LYS A 155 14.36 -6.34 -9.22
C LYS A 155 13.34 -7.47 -9.02
N MET A 156 13.04 -7.86 -7.78
CA MET A 156 12.13 -8.98 -7.52
C MET A 156 10.66 -8.70 -7.86
N LEU A 157 10.26 -7.43 -7.88
CA LEU A 157 8.93 -7.00 -8.27
C LEU A 157 8.89 -6.49 -9.72
N ASP A 158 10.02 -6.47 -10.40
CA ASP A 158 10.14 -6.05 -11.79
C ASP A 158 10.16 -7.29 -12.70
N GLU A 159 9.10 -7.49 -13.47
CA GLU A 159 8.93 -8.67 -14.36
C GLU A 159 9.88 -8.71 -15.57
N LYS A 160 10.78 -7.74 -15.72
CA LYS A 160 11.74 -7.70 -16.84
C LYS A 160 12.70 -8.90 -16.93
N ASN A 161 12.69 -9.78 -15.93
CA ASN A 161 13.62 -10.93 -15.87
C ASN A 161 12.95 -12.30 -16.06
N ARG A 162 11.82 -12.36 -16.77
CA ARG A 162 11.21 -13.63 -17.20
C ARG A 162 11.28 -13.78 -18.70
#